data_794bee5e70a2225f8a486f24f3c35618
#
_entry.id   794bee5e70a2225f8a486f24f3c35618
#
_cell.length_a   1.000
_cell.length_b   1.000
_cell.length_c   1.000
_cell.angle_alpha   90.00
_cell.angle_beta   90.00
_cell.angle_gamma   90.00
#
_symmetry.space_group_name_H-M   'P 1'
#
loop_
_entity.id
_entity.type
_entity.pdbx_description
1 polymer ?
#
loop_
_entity_poly.entity_id
_entity_poly.type
_entity_poly.pdbx_seq_one_letter_code
_entity_poly.pdbx_strand_id
1 'polypeptide(L)'
;MEIGTGPIGSCSKDHQKIYLEWFNYADSDGDGRITGNDATKFFALSNLSRQDLKQVWAIADAKRQGYLGYREFIAAMQNKRHSSKTSDPNLNGSLQPQPSPSANWFSSKSSKKISMSSVTSIIDGLKRLYIQKLKPLEVTYRFNDFVSPLLFLWHLQKLLCGNSSNFILGAHIGPEPTTDRFVVVMSGVDDRSIPGNTVAVQADMPFSGLTTFGTAFLSKFECSQMPHSLLEHITLVDTPGVLSGEKQRTQRAYDFTGVTSWFAAKCDLILLLFDPHKLDISDEFKRVITSLRGHDDKIRVVLNKADQVDTQQLMRVYGALMWSLGKVLNTPEVVRVYIGSFNDKPANESAFGPLGKELFEKEQDDLLSDLKDIPKKACDRRINEFVKRARAAKIHAYIISHLRKEMPAMMGKAKTQQKLIDNLAEEFGKVQKEFHLPPGDFPNVEHFKEILSGYSFDKFEKLKPKMIQVVDDMLGYDIPDLLKNFRNPYD
;
A
#
# COMPACT_ATOMS: atom_id res chain seq x y z
N MET A 1 16.06 48.23 -16.34
CA MET A 1 16.16 46.92 -15.67
C MET A 1 15.52 45.90 -16.58
N GLU A 2 16.33 45.15 -17.28
CA GLU A 2 15.89 44.07 -18.19
C GLU A 2 15.40 42.90 -17.35
N ILE A 3 14.12 42.56 -17.51
CA ILE A 3 13.53 41.38 -16.94
C ILE A 3 13.87 40.22 -17.88
N GLY A 4 14.76 39.35 -17.41
CA GLY A 4 15.28 38.22 -18.15
C GLY A 4 14.20 37.31 -18.69
N THR A 5 14.15 37.18 -19.97
CA THR A 5 13.42 36.18 -20.71
C THR A 5 14.09 34.83 -20.49
N GLY A 6 13.52 34.01 -19.58
CA GLY A 6 13.90 32.62 -19.45
C GLY A 6 13.59 31.86 -20.74
N PRO A 7 14.44 30.95 -21.18
CA PRO A 7 14.30 30.29 -22.48
C PRO A 7 13.11 29.33 -22.50
N ILE A 8 12.34 29.38 -23.58
CA ILE A 8 11.23 28.49 -23.94
C ILE A 8 11.64 27.00 -24.04
N GLY A 9 12.88 26.68 -23.69
CA GLY A 9 13.52 25.37 -23.84
C GLY A 9 13.23 24.32 -22.76
N SER A 10 12.39 24.61 -21.73
CA SER A 10 12.15 23.64 -20.63
C SER A 10 10.84 22.86 -20.74
N CYS A 11 10.07 23.05 -21.82
CA CYS A 11 8.84 22.29 -22.05
C CYS A 11 9.11 21.11 -22.97
N SER A 12 8.73 19.88 -22.56
CA SER A 12 8.83 18.71 -23.44
C SER A 12 8.03 18.92 -24.72
N LYS A 13 8.45 18.28 -25.82
CA LYS A 13 7.77 18.38 -27.12
C LYS A 13 6.28 18.02 -27.04
N ASP A 14 5.92 17.12 -26.16
CA ASP A 14 4.53 16.69 -25.94
C ASP A 14 3.67 17.77 -25.26
N HIS A 15 4.23 18.50 -24.30
CA HIS A 15 3.56 19.64 -23.68
C HIS A 15 3.34 20.78 -24.68
N GLN A 16 4.28 21.00 -25.59
CA GLN A 16 4.12 22.02 -26.63
C GLN A 16 2.96 21.70 -27.58
N LYS A 17 2.76 20.41 -27.91
CA LYS A 17 1.65 19.94 -28.73
C LYS A 17 0.30 20.17 -28.04
N ILE A 18 0.20 19.82 -26.75
CA ILE A 18 -1.00 20.04 -25.94
C ILE A 18 -1.33 21.53 -25.84
N TYR A 19 -0.34 22.38 -25.58
CA TYR A 19 -0.56 23.82 -25.51
C TYR A 19 -0.96 24.42 -26.86
N LEU A 20 -0.50 23.85 -27.97
CA LEU A 20 -0.92 24.26 -29.29
C LEU A 20 -2.38 23.89 -29.56
N GLU A 21 -2.80 22.69 -29.18
CA GLU A 21 -4.20 22.25 -29.28
C GLU A 21 -5.13 23.13 -28.42
N TRP A 22 -4.73 23.48 -27.21
CA TRP A 22 -5.49 24.35 -26.32
C TRP A 22 -5.51 25.81 -26.83
N PHE A 23 -4.43 26.28 -27.42
CA PHE A 23 -4.40 27.59 -28.05
C PHE A 23 -5.37 27.66 -29.22
N ASN A 24 -5.34 26.69 -30.12
CA ASN A 24 -6.25 26.62 -31.26
C ASN A 24 -7.73 26.45 -30.84
N TYR A 25 -7.97 25.76 -29.69
CA TYR A 25 -9.32 25.66 -29.14
C TYR A 25 -9.81 26.98 -28.51
N ALA A 26 -8.90 27.72 -27.90
CA ALA A 26 -9.22 29.01 -27.27
C ALA A 26 -9.38 30.14 -28.31
N ASP A 27 -8.65 30.08 -29.42
CA ASP A 27 -8.72 31.00 -30.55
C ASP A 27 -9.97 30.67 -31.37
N SER A 28 -11.12 31.30 -31.01
CA SER A 28 -12.44 30.92 -31.55
C SER A 28 -12.68 31.42 -32.97
N ASP A 29 -11.93 32.42 -33.45
CA ASP A 29 -12.04 33.01 -34.80
C ASP A 29 -10.84 32.64 -35.69
N GLY A 30 -9.81 31.96 -35.15
CA GLY A 30 -8.68 31.44 -35.92
C GLY A 30 -7.70 32.51 -36.36
N ASP A 31 -7.68 33.67 -35.71
CA ASP A 31 -6.80 34.80 -36.07
C ASP A 31 -5.40 34.72 -35.50
N GLY A 32 -5.08 33.64 -34.73
CA GLY A 32 -3.80 33.44 -34.10
C GLY A 32 -3.62 34.25 -32.81
N ARG A 33 -4.70 34.76 -32.22
CA ARG A 33 -4.69 35.60 -31.02
C ARG A 33 -5.84 35.21 -30.08
N ILE A 34 -5.60 35.17 -28.81
CA ILE A 34 -6.61 34.98 -27.80
C ILE A 34 -6.98 36.34 -27.22
N THR A 35 -8.18 36.82 -27.58
CA THR A 35 -8.73 38.09 -27.08
C THR A 35 -9.31 37.90 -25.67
N GLY A 36 -9.70 39.00 -25.00
CA GLY A 36 -10.38 38.94 -23.70
C GLY A 36 -11.69 38.15 -23.75
N ASN A 37 -12.41 38.13 -24.86
CA ASN A 37 -13.62 37.33 -25.05
C ASN A 37 -13.31 35.84 -25.14
N ASP A 38 -12.31 35.46 -25.91
CA ASP A 38 -11.87 34.09 -26.08
C ASP A 38 -11.32 33.54 -24.75
N ALA A 39 -10.49 34.34 -24.05
CA ALA A 39 -9.99 34.04 -22.75
C ALA A 39 -11.10 33.82 -21.70
N THR A 40 -12.17 34.63 -21.75
CA THR A 40 -13.29 34.47 -20.81
C THR A 40 -14.01 33.15 -21.03
N LYS A 41 -14.19 32.72 -22.27
CA LYS A 41 -14.81 31.43 -22.60
C LYS A 41 -13.93 30.26 -22.24
N PHE A 42 -12.65 30.33 -22.60
CA PHE A 42 -11.69 29.25 -22.36
C PHE A 42 -11.38 29.10 -20.88
N PHE A 43 -11.08 30.18 -20.18
CA PHE A 43 -10.74 30.11 -18.77
C PHE A 43 -11.93 29.93 -17.83
N ALA A 44 -13.16 30.07 -18.29
CA ALA A 44 -14.34 29.65 -17.54
C ALA A 44 -14.33 28.16 -17.22
N LEU A 45 -13.64 27.34 -18.04
CA LEU A 45 -13.43 25.91 -17.82
C LEU A 45 -12.44 25.62 -16.70
N SER A 46 -11.68 26.62 -16.22
CA SER A 46 -10.61 26.42 -15.24
C SER A 46 -11.06 26.48 -13.77
N ASN A 47 -12.34 26.81 -13.49
CA ASN A 47 -12.91 27.04 -12.15
C ASN A 47 -12.14 28.07 -11.28
N LEU A 48 -11.33 28.95 -11.90
CA LEU A 48 -10.62 30.01 -11.21
C LEU A 48 -11.55 31.23 -10.98
N SER A 49 -11.31 31.95 -9.88
CA SER A 49 -12.04 33.17 -9.61
C SER A 49 -11.75 34.25 -10.67
N ARG A 50 -12.69 35.16 -10.90
CA ARG A 50 -12.47 36.30 -11.81
C ARG A 50 -11.25 37.15 -11.44
N GLN A 51 -10.93 37.22 -10.16
CA GLN A 51 -9.75 37.94 -9.67
C GLN A 51 -8.46 37.24 -10.06
N ASP A 52 -8.39 35.92 -9.90
CA ASP A 52 -7.23 35.13 -10.27
C ASP A 52 -7.02 35.16 -11.79
N LEU A 53 -8.10 35.07 -12.57
CA LEU A 53 -8.05 35.18 -14.03
C LEU A 53 -7.53 36.56 -14.50
N LYS A 54 -7.94 37.64 -13.83
CA LYS A 54 -7.42 38.98 -14.11
C LYS A 54 -5.92 39.08 -13.78
N GLN A 55 -5.46 38.47 -12.70
CA GLN A 55 -4.03 38.45 -12.34
C GLN A 55 -3.21 37.66 -13.37
N VAL A 56 -3.67 36.47 -13.75
CA VAL A 56 -3.02 35.66 -14.78
C VAL A 56 -2.94 36.39 -16.11
N TRP A 57 -4.05 37.06 -16.49
CA TRP A 57 -4.08 37.87 -17.70
C TRP A 57 -3.10 39.06 -17.63
N ALA A 58 -3.08 39.79 -16.52
CA ALA A 58 -2.19 40.94 -16.34
C ALA A 58 -0.71 40.55 -16.39
N ILE A 59 -0.37 39.36 -15.93
CA ILE A 59 1.00 38.83 -15.99
C ILE A 59 1.34 38.38 -17.39
N ALA A 60 0.40 37.72 -18.09
CA ALA A 60 0.64 37.18 -19.42
C ALA A 60 0.68 38.31 -20.49
N ASP A 61 -0.25 39.26 -20.44
CA ASP A 61 -0.28 40.45 -21.29
C ASP A 61 0.55 41.60 -20.68
N ALA A 62 1.80 41.33 -20.37
CA ALA A 62 2.71 42.33 -19.79
C ALA A 62 2.88 43.58 -20.70
N LYS A 63 2.69 43.42 -21.99
CA LYS A 63 2.78 44.50 -22.98
C LYS A 63 1.47 45.28 -23.15
N ARG A 64 0.39 44.88 -22.46
CA ARG A 64 -0.94 45.47 -22.52
C ARG A 64 -1.49 45.60 -23.95
N GLN A 65 -1.32 44.55 -24.74
CA GLN A 65 -1.79 44.52 -26.15
C GLN A 65 -3.28 44.18 -26.28
N GLY A 66 -3.88 43.69 -25.18
CA GLY A 66 -5.30 43.29 -25.18
C GLY A 66 -5.58 41.89 -25.76
N TYR A 67 -4.53 41.18 -26.13
CA TYR A 67 -4.60 39.80 -26.60
C TYR A 67 -3.33 38.99 -26.19
N LEU A 68 -3.44 37.68 -26.19
CA LEU A 68 -2.32 36.77 -25.96
C LEU A 68 -1.97 36.04 -27.25
N GLY A 69 -0.73 36.15 -27.71
CA GLY A 69 -0.20 35.22 -28.71
C GLY A 69 0.17 33.88 -28.09
N TYR A 70 0.55 32.93 -28.92
CA TYR A 70 0.88 31.57 -28.47
C TYR A 70 1.91 31.51 -27.33
N ARG A 71 2.94 32.36 -27.36
CA ARG A 71 3.96 32.45 -26.32
C ARG A 71 3.45 33.00 -25.01
N GLU A 72 2.66 34.03 -25.06
CA GLU A 72 2.02 34.68 -23.92
C GLU A 72 0.97 33.73 -23.30
N PHE A 73 0.25 32.96 -24.12
CA PHE A 73 -0.68 31.94 -23.67
C PHE A 73 0.04 30.81 -22.89
N ILE A 74 1.17 30.30 -23.40
CA ILE A 74 1.98 29.32 -22.67
C ILE A 74 2.45 29.90 -21.32
N ALA A 75 2.88 31.14 -21.28
CA ALA A 75 3.28 31.81 -20.05
C ALA A 75 2.11 31.94 -19.05
N ALA A 76 0.89 32.21 -19.51
CA ALA A 76 -0.32 32.22 -18.71
C ALA A 76 -0.61 30.85 -18.09
N MET A 77 -0.46 29.79 -18.88
CA MET A 77 -0.74 28.42 -18.44
C MET A 77 0.32 27.90 -17.45
N GLN A 78 1.56 28.37 -17.54
CA GLN A 78 2.67 27.98 -16.64
C GLN A 78 2.69 28.74 -15.32
N ASN A 79 2.15 29.96 -15.27
CA ASN A 79 2.19 30.83 -14.08
C ASN A 79 1.30 30.37 -12.92
N LYS A 80 0.52 29.30 -13.06
CA LYS A 80 -0.27 28.68 -12.00
C LYS A 80 0.56 28.22 -10.79
N ARG A 81 1.90 28.22 -10.87
CA ARG A 81 2.80 27.76 -9.80
C ARG A 81 3.29 28.83 -8.82
N HIS A 82 3.05 30.12 -9.08
CA HIS A 82 3.65 31.19 -8.26
C HIS A 82 2.67 32.10 -7.51
N SER A 83 1.36 31.86 -7.60
CA SER A 83 0.35 32.73 -6.96
C SER A 83 0.04 32.42 -5.49
N SER A 84 0.87 31.69 -4.76
CA SER A 84 0.66 31.35 -3.34
C SER A 84 1.69 31.93 -2.40
N LYS A 85 2.09 33.21 -2.57
CA LYS A 85 2.84 33.94 -1.53
C LYS A 85 2.55 35.42 -1.64
N THR A 86 1.57 35.90 -0.94
CA THR A 86 1.59 37.16 -0.17
C THR A 86 0.37 37.21 0.74
N SER A 87 0.63 37.19 2.00
CA SER A 87 -0.26 37.47 3.12
C SER A 87 -0.55 38.96 3.19
N ASP A 88 -1.80 39.36 3.52
CA ASP A 88 -2.07 40.19 4.70
C ASP A 88 -3.57 40.34 4.97
N PRO A 89 -3.95 40.73 6.20
CA PRO A 89 -5.17 40.28 6.85
C PRO A 89 -6.26 41.39 6.97
N ASN A 90 -7.46 40.94 7.36
CA ASN A 90 -8.65 41.69 7.76
C ASN A 90 -9.63 42.16 6.68
N LEU A 91 -10.80 41.55 6.66
CA LEU A 91 -12.08 42.15 7.05
C LEU A 91 -13.26 41.21 6.83
N ASN A 92 -14.12 41.21 7.80
CA ASN A 92 -15.41 40.55 8.00
C ASN A 92 -16.39 40.49 6.81
N GLY A 93 -17.13 39.42 6.79
CA GLY A 93 -18.60 39.54 6.64
C GLY A 93 -19.22 38.86 5.44
N SER A 94 -19.94 37.79 5.74
CA SER A 94 -21.25 37.36 5.22
C SER A 94 -21.39 36.54 3.96
N LEU A 95 -21.89 35.34 4.23
CA LEU A 95 -22.88 34.55 3.46
C LEU A 95 -22.48 33.98 2.10
N GLN A 96 -22.33 32.68 2.17
CA GLN A 96 -22.15 31.73 1.07
C GLN A 96 -23.45 31.41 0.35
N PRO A 97 -23.30 30.87 -0.89
CA PRO A 97 -23.82 29.51 -1.13
C PRO A 97 -22.70 28.54 -1.51
N GLN A 98 -22.82 27.32 -1.03
CA GLN A 98 -21.89 26.21 -1.24
C GLN A 98 -21.97 25.68 -2.68
N PRO A 99 -20.85 25.31 -3.29
CA PRO A 99 -20.82 24.47 -4.47
C PRO A 99 -20.61 22.99 -4.11
N SER A 100 -21.33 22.14 -4.81
CA SER A 100 -21.29 20.67 -4.77
C SER A 100 -19.89 20.09 -4.93
N PRO A 101 -19.58 18.96 -4.23
CA PRO A 101 -18.27 18.32 -4.25
C PRO A 101 -18.17 17.31 -5.40
N SER A 102 -17.70 17.73 -6.53
CA SER A 102 -17.22 16.79 -7.52
C SER A 102 -15.94 17.31 -8.16
N ALA A 103 -14.91 16.50 -8.13
CA ALA A 103 -13.67 16.58 -8.91
C ALA A 103 -12.45 17.37 -8.39
N ASN A 104 -12.33 17.70 -7.10
CA ASN A 104 -11.10 18.35 -6.60
C ASN A 104 -10.39 17.59 -5.47
N TRP A 105 -10.36 16.27 -5.52
CA TRP A 105 -9.76 15.48 -4.44
C TRP A 105 -8.23 15.54 -4.41
N PHE A 106 -7.58 15.77 -5.54
CA PHE A 106 -6.12 15.87 -5.63
C PHE A 106 -5.55 17.30 -5.59
N SER A 107 -6.39 18.34 -5.45
CA SER A 107 -5.96 19.72 -5.60
C SER A 107 -6.30 20.64 -4.42
N SER A 108 -6.51 20.13 -3.22
CA SER A 108 -6.73 21.03 -2.09
C SER A 108 -5.61 20.94 -1.06
N LYS A 109 -4.94 22.08 -0.95
CA LYS A 109 -4.12 22.57 0.15
C LYS A 109 -2.78 21.88 0.34
N SER A 110 -1.73 22.70 0.22
CA SER A 110 -0.41 22.50 0.81
C SER A 110 -0.56 21.94 2.24
N SER A 111 -0.81 20.64 2.36
CA SER A 111 -0.61 19.95 3.60
C SER A 111 0.89 19.93 3.82
N LYS A 112 1.28 20.58 4.88
CA LYS A 112 2.63 20.63 5.40
C LYS A 112 3.34 19.30 5.20
N LYS A 113 4.52 19.32 4.66
CA LYS A 113 5.52 18.25 4.54
C LYS A 113 5.82 17.49 5.86
N ILE A 114 4.95 17.58 6.85
CA ILE A 114 5.17 17.14 8.24
C ILE A 114 4.70 15.68 8.46
N SER A 115 3.85 15.13 7.62
CA SER A 115 3.13 13.90 7.95
C SER A 115 3.86 12.61 7.59
N MET A 116 4.63 12.57 6.51
CA MET A 116 5.42 11.38 6.16
C MET A 116 6.62 11.17 7.10
N SER A 117 7.13 12.23 7.72
CA SER A 117 8.26 12.15 8.65
C SER A 117 7.93 11.35 9.93
N SER A 118 6.66 11.28 10.35
CA SER A 118 6.28 10.57 11.58
C SER A 118 6.26 9.07 11.41
N VAL A 119 5.71 8.54 10.31
CA VAL A 119 5.70 7.09 10.03
C VAL A 119 7.13 6.58 9.77
N THR A 120 7.90 7.31 8.96
CA THR A 120 9.31 7.01 8.72
C THR A 120 10.12 7.06 10.01
N SER A 121 9.85 8.05 10.88
CA SER A 121 10.48 8.17 12.20
C SER A 121 10.22 6.97 13.11
N ILE A 122 8.98 6.42 13.12
CA ILE A 122 8.68 5.22 13.92
C ILE A 122 9.39 4.00 13.37
N ILE A 123 9.34 3.80 12.05
CA ILE A 123 10.02 2.70 11.40
C ILE A 123 11.53 2.75 11.69
N ASP A 124 12.15 3.91 11.57
CA ASP A 124 13.56 4.09 11.89
C ASP A 124 13.85 3.95 13.39
N GLY A 125 12.89 4.32 14.23
CA GLY A 125 12.92 4.03 15.67
C GLY A 125 12.92 2.53 15.95
N LEU A 126 12.01 1.76 15.35
CA LEU A 126 11.97 0.30 15.48
C LEU A 126 13.25 -0.35 14.95
N LYS A 127 13.83 0.12 13.84
CA LYS A 127 15.12 -0.34 13.31
C LYS A 127 16.24 -0.15 14.34
N ARG A 128 16.31 1.03 14.93
CA ARG A 128 17.31 1.32 15.96
C ARG A 128 17.15 0.41 17.16
N LEU A 129 15.93 0.25 17.66
CA LEU A 129 15.64 -0.65 18.79
C LEU A 129 16.00 -2.10 18.45
N TYR A 130 15.70 -2.56 17.23
CA TYR A 130 16.11 -3.89 16.78
C TYR A 130 17.62 -4.07 16.82
N ILE A 131 18.35 -3.19 16.15
CA ILE A 131 19.81 -3.31 16.02
C ILE A 131 20.50 -3.20 17.38
N GLN A 132 20.04 -2.28 18.23
CA GLN A 132 20.70 -1.98 19.49
C GLN A 132 20.31 -2.91 20.63
N LYS A 133 19.05 -3.37 20.68
CA LYS A 133 18.50 -4.06 21.85
C LYS A 133 18.10 -5.52 21.56
N LEU A 134 17.41 -5.81 20.45
CA LEU A 134 16.91 -7.16 20.16
C LEU A 134 17.92 -8.03 19.42
N LYS A 135 18.56 -7.53 18.38
CA LYS A 135 19.54 -8.27 17.58
C LYS A 135 20.68 -8.89 18.40
N PRO A 136 21.26 -8.23 19.41
CA PRO A 136 22.27 -8.83 20.26
C PRO A 136 21.78 -10.10 21.01
N LEU A 137 20.51 -10.09 21.47
CA LEU A 137 19.89 -11.26 22.09
C LEU A 137 19.73 -12.39 21.08
N GLU A 138 19.14 -12.10 19.90
CA GLU A 138 18.92 -13.08 18.83
C GLU A 138 20.23 -13.76 18.39
N VAL A 139 21.29 -12.99 18.20
CA VAL A 139 22.61 -13.52 17.81
C VAL A 139 23.22 -14.37 18.91
N THR A 140 23.16 -13.91 20.17
CA THR A 140 23.71 -14.63 21.31
C THR A 140 23.08 -16.00 21.48
N TYR A 141 21.78 -16.11 21.34
CA TYR A 141 21.03 -17.36 21.51
C TYR A 141 20.67 -18.06 20.20
N ARG A 142 21.23 -17.63 19.07
CA ARG A 142 21.02 -18.22 17.74
C ARG A 142 19.56 -18.30 17.33
N PHE A 143 18.75 -17.32 17.73
CA PHE A 143 17.31 -17.31 17.48
C PHE A 143 16.95 -17.41 16.00
N ASN A 144 17.74 -16.80 15.12
CA ASN A 144 17.52 -16.81 13.66
C ASN A 144 17.73 -18.20 13.02
N ASP A 145 18.36 -19.12 13.70
CA ASP A 145 18.50 -20.51 13.22
C ASP A 145 17.20 -21.30 13.43
N PHE A 146 16.34 -20.85 14.36
CA PHE A 146 15.07 -21.48 14.74
C PHE A 146 13.84 -20.76 14.14
N VAL A 147 13.98 -19.51 13.80
CA VAL A 147 12.90 -18.68 13.27
C VAL A 147 13.40 -17.88 12.07
N SER A 148 12.61 -17.83 11.00
CA SER A 148 12.94 -17.05 9.81
C SER A 148 13.39 -15.65 10.16
N PRO A 149 14.45 -15.12 9.53
CA PRO A 149 14.91 -13.75 9.75
C PRO A 149 13.76 -12.77 9.56
N LEU A 150 13.68 -11.78 10.44
CA LEU A 150 12.72 -10.69 10.25
C LEU A 150 13.15 -9.89 9.03
N LEU A 151 12.53 -10.16 7.90
CA LEU A 151 12.65 -9.31 6.71
C LEU A 151 11.87 -8.03 7.01
N PHE A 152 12.57 -7.06 7.59
CA PHE A 152 12.06 -5.70 7.68
C PHE A 152 11.99 -5.12 6.26
N LEU A 153 10.89 -5.38 5.57
CA LEU A 153 10.51 -4.60 4.40
C LEU A 153 10.00 -3.24 4.90
N TRP A 154 10.94 -2.33 4.98
CA TRP A 154 10.74 -0.99 5.51
C TRP A 154 10.05 -0.05 4.53
N HIS A 155 9.53 -0.54 3.42
CA HIS A 155 8.72 0.25 2.50
C HIS A 155 7.26 0.10 2.87
N LEU A 156 6.63 1.23 3.13
CA LEU A 156 5.19 1.31 3.28
C LEU A 156 4.59 1.04 1.91
N GLN A 157 4.21 -0.21 1.64
CA GLN A 157 3.51 -0.57 0.42
C GLN A 157 2.02 -0.48 0.68
N LYS A 158 1.39 0.55 0.13
CA LYS A 158 -0.05 0.69 0.07
C LYS A 158 -0.55 0.17 -1.26
N LEU A 159 -1.53 -0.70 -1.23
CA LEU A 159 -2.22 -1.15 -2.43
C LEU A 159 -3.50 -0.31 -2.59
N LEU A 160 -3.60 0.44 -3.67
CA LEU A 160 -4.81 1.11 -4.09
C LEU A 160 -5.07 0.77 -5.55
N CYS A 161 -6.18 0.10 -5.82
CA CYS A 161 -6.70 -0.02 -7.16
C CYS A 161 -7.62 1.19 -7.42
N GLY A 162 -7.20 2.15 -8.21
CA GLY A 162 -8.00 3.32 -8.57
C GLY A 162 -7.80 3.67 -10.04
N ASN A 163 -8.90 4.03 -10.70
CA ASN A 163 -9.03 4.32 -12.13
C ASN A 163 -8.12 5.45 -12.65
N SER A 164 -6.82 5.22 -12.68
CA SER A 164 -5.89 6.01 -13.49
C SER A 164 -5.27 5.14 -14.57
N SER A 165 -6.07 4.23 -15.10
CA SER A 165 -5.63 3.18 -16.01
C SER A 165 -5.13 3.66 -17.37
N ASN A 166 -5.36 4.93 -17.72
CA ASN A 166 -4.84 5.50 -18.99
C ASN A 166 -3.35 5.87 -18.94
N PHE A 167 -2.70 5.77 -17.76
CA PHE A 167 -1.31 6.17 -17.58
C PHE A 167 -0.40 5.07 -17.05
N ILE A 168 -0.91 3.84 -16.85
CA ILE A 168 -0.10 2.75 -16.31
C ILE A 168 0.53 1.99 -17.47
N LEU A 169 1.83 2.14 -17.62
CA LEU A 169 2.61 1.37 -18.59
C LEU A 169 2.48 -0.13 -18.26
N GLY A 170 1.99 -0.94 -19.23
CA GLY A 170 1.82 -2.38 -19.06
C GLY A 170 0.45 -2.84 -18.53
N ALA A 171 -0.42 -1.94 -18.07
CA ALA A 171 -1.79 -2.29 -17.74
C ALA A 171 -2.68 -2.21 -19.00
N HIS A 172 -3.30 -3.32 -19.34
CA HIS A 172 -4.24 -3.40 -20.45
C HIS A 172 -5.68 -3.30 -19.94
N ILE A 173 -6.45 -2.36 -20.50
CA ILE A 173 -7.87 -2.19 -20.18
C ILE A 173 -8.70 -2.79 -21.30
N GLY A 174 -9.65 -3.63 -20.96
CA GLY A 174 -10.57 -4.23 -21.92
C GLY A 174 -11.78 -4.85 -21.23
N PRO A 175 -12.83 -5.18 -22.02
CA PRO A 175 -14.02 -5.86 -21.51
C PRO A 175 -13.75 -7.29 -21.04
N GLU A 176 -12.67 -7.92 -21.52
CA GLU A 176 -12.19 -9.23 -21.10
C GLU A 176 -10.98 -9.13 -20.17
N PRO A 177 -10.67 -10.17 -19.40
CA PRO A 177 -9.45 -10.20 -18.60
C PRO A 177 -8.22 -10.06 -19.50
N THR A 178 -7.61 -8.90 -19.51
CA THR A 178 -6.49 -8.55 -20.40
C THR A 178 -5.14 -8.78 -19.77
N THR A 179 -5.08 -8.82 -18.43
CA THR A 179 -3.83 -8.96 -17.68
C THR A 179 -3.52 -10.46 -17.45
N ASP A 180 -2.46 -10.95 -18.07
CA ASP A 180 -1.99 -12.34 -17.94
C ASP A 180 -0.78 -12.49 -16.99
N ARG A 181 -0.33 -11.39 -16.41
CA ARG A 181 0.87 -11.28 -15.58
C ARG A 181 0.63 -10.45 -14.32
N PHE A 182 1.53 -10.58 -13.36
CA PHE A 182 1.60 -9.67 -12.22
C PHE A 182 2.32 -8.40 -12.64
N VAL A 183 1.71 -7.24 -12.43
CA VAL A 183 2.29 -5.93 -12.72
C VAL A 183 2.39 -5.14 -11.42
N VAL A 184 3.61 -4.81 -11.01
CA VAL A 184 3.84 -3.88 -9.92
C VAL A 184 4.02 -2.49 -10.49
N VAL A 185 3.26 -1.52 -9.99
CA VAL A 185 3.36 -0.11 -10.37
C VAL A 185 3.90 0.67 -9.20
N MET A 186 5.02 1.34 -9.40
CA MET A 186 5.71 2.09 -8.35
C MET A 186 6.36 3.36 -8.88
N SER A 187 6.77 4.24 -7.97
CA SER A 187 7.49 5.46 -8.33
C SER A 187 8.83 5.15 -9.00
N GLY A 188 9.16 5.92 -10.01
CA GLY A 188 10.45 5.89 -10.70
C GLY A 188 10.81 7.27 -11.23
N VAL A 189 12.06 7.43 -11.65
CA VAL A 189 12.55 8.69 -12.24
C VAL A 189 11.97 8.90 -13.63
N ASP A 190 11.85 7.80 -14.39
CA ASP A 190 11.38 7.78 -15.77
C ASP A 190 10.29 6.71 -15.94
N ASP A 191 9.47 6.88 -16.99
CA ASP A 191 8.51 5.87 -17.42
C ASP A 191 9.26 4.69 -18.03
N ARG A 192 9.26 3.55 -17.32
CA ARG A 192 9.92 2.33 -17.79
C ARG A 192 9.26 1.08 -17.25
N SER A 193 9.31 0.03 -18.05
CA SER A 193 8.97 -1.32 -17.63
C SER A 193 10.24 -2.15 -17.40
N ILE A 194 10.30 -2.86 -16.29
CA ILE A 194 11.42 -3.72 -15.90
C ILE A 194 10.91 -5.16 -15.82
N PRO A 195 11.50 -6.10 -16.59
CA PRO A 195 11.12 -7.51 -16.54
C PRO A 195 11.35 -8.12 -15.16
N GLY A 196 10.48 -9.08 -14.78
CA GLY A 196 10.50 -9.72 -13.46
C GLY A 196 11.82 -10.39 -13.10
N ASN A 197 12.52 -10.99 -14.09
CA ASN A 197 13.85 -11.58 -13.89
C ASN A 197 14.87 -10.54 -13.38
N THR A 198 14.80 -9.32 -13.89
CA THR A 198 15.70 -8.23 -13.47
C THR A 198 15.32 -7.70 -12.11
N VAL A 199 14.02 -7.45 -11.89
CA VAL A 199 13.51 -6.91 -10.62
C VAL A 199 13.78 -7.84 -9.44
N ALA A 200 13.63 -9.14 -9.64
CA ALA A 200 13.80 -10.13 -8.58
C ALA A 200 15.25 -10.33 -8.11
N VAL A 201 16.25 -9.92 -8.89
CA VAL A 201 17.68 -10.00 -8.51
C VAL A 201 18.25 -8.67 -8.02
N GLN A 202 17.53 -7.57 -8.16
CA GLN A 202 17.96 -6.26 -7.66
C GLN A 202 17.88 -6.20 -6.14
N ALA A 203 19.00 -5.89 -5.48
CA ALA A 203 19.09 -5.87 -4.02
C ALA A 203 18.33 -4.70 -3.35
N ASP A 204 18.13 -3.61 -4.08
CA ASP A 204 17.38 -2.41 -3.69
C ASP A 204 15.85 -2.58 -3.83
N MET A 205 15.41 -3.61 -4.54
CA MET A 205 14.00 -3.91 -4.76
C MET A 205 13.47 -4.97 -3.76
N PRO A 206 12.24 -4.82 -3.27
CA PRO A 206 11.67 -5.71 -2.24
C PRO A 206 11.17 -7.06 -2.79
N PHE A 207 11.63 -7.48 -3.97
CA PHE A 207 11.09 -8.61 -4.73
C PHE A 207 12.02 -9.83 -4.80
N SER A 208 13.16 -9.81 -4.12
CA SER A 208 14.15 -10.89 -4.20
C SER A 208 13.61 -12.27 -3.82
N GLY A 209 12.65 -12.33 -2.88
CA GLY A 209 11.99 -13.58 -2.51
C GLY A 209 11.13 -14.21 -3.61
N LEU A 210 10.80 -13.50 -4.68
CA LEU A 210 10.02 -14.02 -5.81
C LEU A 210 10.82 -14.99 -6.70
N THR A 211 12.13 -15.03 -6.58
CA THR A 211 13.00 -16.01 -7.29
C THR A 211 12.65 -17.46 -6.93
N THR A 212 12.09 -17.70 -5.74
CA THR A 212 11.65 -19.04 -5.29
C THR A 212 10.54 -19.63 -6.13
N PHE A 213 9.74 -18.80 -6.83
CA PHE A 213 8.66 -19.26 -7.70
C PHE A 213 9.11 -19.65 -9.12
N GLY A 214 10.40 -19.53 -9.40
CA GLY A 214 11.01 -19.99 -10.65
C GLY A 214 10.82 -19.06 -11.85
N THR A 215 11.47 -19.41 -12.95
CA THR A 215 11.50 -18.60 -14.18
C THR A 215 10.15 -18.52 -14.89
N ALA A 216 9.30 -19.54 -14.75
CA ALA A 216 7.95 -19.54 -15.32
C ALA A 216 7.08 -18.42 -14.73
N PHE A 217 7.20 -18.15 -13.43
CA PHE A 217 6.56 -17.00 -12.81
C PHE A 217 7.24 -15.70 -13.20
N LEU A 218 8.57 -15.62 -13.11
CA LEU A 218 9.31 -14.38 -13.38
C LEU A 218 9.09 -13.84 -14.80
N SER A 219 8.80 -14.71 -15.77
CA SER A 219 8.40 -14.29 -17.12
C SER A 219 6.99 -13.68 -17.19
N LYS A 220 6.16 -13.92 -16.17
CA LYS A 220 4.82 -13.36 -15.99
C LYS A 220 4.77 -12.32 -14.87
N PHE A 221 5.91 -11.75 -14.52
CA PHE A 221 6.05 -10.67 -13.56
C PHE A 221 6.73 -9.47 -14.21
N GLU A 222 6.26 -8.28 -13.91
CA GLU A 222 6.72 -7.03 -14.50
C GLU A 222 6.63 -5.90 -13.45
N CYS A 223 7.57 -4.97 -13.49
CA CYS A 223 7.54 -3.76 -12.68
C CYS A 223 7.48 -2.54 -13.59
N SER A 224 6.39 -1.80 -13.52
CA SER A 224 6.21 -0.52 -14.20
C SER A 224 6.58 0.61 -13.25
N GLN A 225 7.52 1.45 -13.65
CA GLN A 225 7.93 2.64 -12.91
C GLN A 225 7.52 3.90 -13.66
N MET A 226 7.02 4.90 -12.93
CA MET A 226 6.67 6.19 -13.50
C MET A 226 6.77 7.32 -12.46
N PRO A 227 7.09 8.56 -12.89
CA PRO A 227 7.18 9.72 -12.01
C PRO A 227 5.78 10.29 -11.71
N HIS A 228 5.09 9.70 -10.75
CA HIS A 228 3.76 10.16 -10.32
C HIS A 228 3.72 10.40 -8.82
N SER A 229 3.18 11.53 -8.38
CA SER A 229 3.16 11.94 -6.96
C SER A 229 2.45 10.95 -6.04
N LEU A 230 1.41 10.26 -6.52
CA LEU A 230 0.73 9.21 -5.77
C LEU A 230 1.65 8.01 -5.52
N LEU A 231 2.43 7.62 -6.53
CA LEU A 231 3.31 6.46 -6.47
C LEU A 231 4.55 6.69 -5.58
N GLU A 232 4.88 7.93 -5.25
CA GLU A 232 5.91 8.21 -4.23
C GLU A 232 5.55 7.60 -2.86
N HIS A 233 4.26 7.38 -2.62
CA HIS A 233 3.74 6.91 -1.34
C HIS A 233 3.02 5.57 -1.41
N ILE A 234 2.72 5.08 -2.61
CA ILE A 234 1.90 3.89 -2.84
C ILE A 234 2.56 3.02 -3.90
N THR A 235 2.63 1.72 -3.65
CA THR A 235 2.94 0.72 -4.66
C THR A 235 1.68 -0.10 -4.94
N LEU A 236 1.31 -0.22 -6.21
CA LEU A 236 0.17 -1.01 -6.65
C LEU A 236 0.66 -2.35 -7.18
N VAL A 237 -0.07 -3.42 -6.90
CA VAL A 237 0.18 -4.73 -7.50
C VAL A 237 -1.10 -5.17 -8.19
N ASP A 238 -1.09 -5.17 -9.52
CA ASP A 238 -2.14 -5.75 -10.33
C ASP A 238 -1.88 -7.23 -10.53
N THR A 239 -2.91 -8.04 -10.35
CA THR A 239 -2.81 -9.50 -10.42
C THR A 239 -3.54 -10.02 -11.65
N PRO A 240 -3.07 -11.13 -12.26
CA PRO A 240 -3.83 -11.77 -13.31
C PRO A 240 -5.23 -12.15 -12.82
N GLY A 241 -6.23 -12.02 -13.68
CA GLY A 241 -7.58 -12.46 -13.37
C GLY A 241 -7.61 -13.94 -12.99
N VAL A 242 -8.49 -14.32 -12.05
CA VAL A 242 -8.69 -15.72 -11.66
C VAL A 242 -9.35 -16.48 -12.79
N LEU A 243 -8.87 -17.72 -13.01
CA LEU A 243 -9.39 -18.59 -14.04
C LEU A 243 -10.76 -19.16 -13.63
N SER A 244 -11.68 -19.23 -14.56
CA SER A 244 -13.02 -19.81 -14.36
C SER A 244 -13.43 -20.71 -15.51
N GLY A 245 -14.36 -21.65 -15.28
CA GLY A 245 -14.88 -22.57 -16.29
C GLY A 245 -13.81 -23.48 -16.90
N GLU A 246 -13.84 -23.65 -18.21
CA GLU A 246 -12.91 -24.54 -18.92
C GLU A 246 -11.45 -24.11 -18.83
N LYS A 247 -11.20 -22.80 -18.67
CA LYS A 247 -9.84 -22.25 -18.49
C LYS A 247 -9.16 -22.74 -17.20
N GLN A 248 -9.91 -23.22 -16.21
CA GLN A 248 -9.35 -23.85 -15.01
C GLN A 248 -8.63 -25.17 -15.32
N ARG A 249 -8.97 -25.84 -16.42
CA ARG A 249 -8.29 -27.07 -16.86
C ARG A 249 -6.91 -26.79 -17.42
N THR A 250 -6.67 -25.57 -17.90
CA THR A 250 -5.36 -25.11 -18.33
C THR A 250 -4.61 -24.63 -17.10
N GLN A 251 -3.80 -25.52 -16.51
CA GLN A 251 -2.99 -25.14 -15.34
C GLN A 251 -2.03 -23.99 -15.69
N ARG A 252 -1.90 -23.05 -14.76
CA ARG A 252 -0.84 -22.04 -14.86
C ARG A 252 0.51 -22.72 -14.76
N ALA A 253 1.49 -22.20 -15.49
CA ALA A 253 2.86 -22.71 -15.45
C ALA A 253 3.60 -22.45 -14.13
N TYR A 254 2.97 -21.76 -13.19
CA TYR A 254 3.53 -21.39 -11.89
C TYR A 254 2.47 -21.44 -10.77
N ASP A 255 2.91 -21.50 -9.52
CA ASP A 255 2.03 -21.48 -8.34
C ASP A 255 1.42 -20.09 -8.09
N PHE A 256 0.26 -19.83 -8.68
CA PHE A 256 -0.49 -18.59 -8.54
C PHE A 256 -0.90 -18.31 -7.08
N THR A 257 -1.32 -19.33 -6.36
CA THR A 257 -1.76 -19.21 -4.97
C THR A 257 -0.60 -18.84 -4.06
N GLY A 258 0.53 -19.49 -4.22
CA GLY A 258 1.75 -19.19 -3.45
C GLY A 258 2.27 -17.77 -3.72
N VAL A 259 2.30 -17.35 -5.01
CA VAL A 259 2.69 -15.98 -5.38
C VAL A 259 1.74 -14.95 -4.75
N THR A 260 0.43 -15.17 -4.86
CA THR A 260 -0.56 -14.25 -4.28
C THR A 260 -0.42 -14.16 -2.75
N SER A 261 -0.22 -15.30 -2.08
CA SER A 261 0.03 -15.35 -0.64
C SER A 261 1.32 -14.59 -0.25
N TRP A 262 2.38 -14.70 -1.08
CA TRP A 262 3.62 -13.97 -0.87
C TRP A 262 3.41 -12.45 -0.94
N PHE A 263 2.66 -11.96 -1.93
CA PHE A 263 2.29 -10.53 -2.01
C PHE A 263 1.39 -10.12 -0.84
N ALA A 264 0.39 -10.93 -0.49
CA ALA A 264 -0.52 -10.65 0.61
C ALA A 264 0.20 -10.48 1.95
N ALA A 265 1.22 -11.30 2.22
CA ALA A 265 2.05 -11.16 3.42
C ALA A 265 2.75 -9.79 3.49
N LYS A 266 3.07 -9.19 2.35
CA LYS A 266 3.83 -7.94 2.24
C LYS A 266 2.96 -6.70 2.06
N CYS A 267 1.75 -6.85 1.51
CA CYS A 267 0.82 -5.74 1.31
C CYS A 267 0.21 -5.25 2.62
N ASP A 268 -0.11 -3.97 2.66
CA ASP A 268 -0.86 -3.36 3.76
C ASP A 268 -2.38 -3.37 3.52
N LEU A 269 -2.79 -3.54 2.25
CA LEU A 269 -4.18 -3.65 1.82
C LEU A 269 -4.32 -4.67 0.70
N ILE A 270 -5.41 -5.43 0.73
CA ILE A 270 -5.81 -6.40 -0.30
C ILE A 270 -7.23 -6.05 -0.74
N LEU A 271 -7.40 -5.74 -2.02
CA LEU A 271 -8.71 -5.47 -2.60
C LEU A 271 -9.21 -6.70 -3.37
N LEU A 272 -10.34 -7.26 -2.95
CA LEU A 272 -11.05 -8.30 -3.68
C LEU A 272 -12.18 -7.65 -4.48
N LEU A 273 -12.02 -7.59 -5.80
CA LEU A 273 -12.97 -6.95 -6.71
C LEU A 273 -13.94 -7.97 -7.28
N PHE A 274 -15.23 -7.69 -7.18
CA PHE A 274 -16.32 -8.49 -7.75
C PHE A 274 -17.09 -7.69 -8.79
N ASP A 275 -17.59 -8.39 -9.80
CA ASP A 275 -18.44 -7.86 -10.86
C ASP A 275 -19.88 -8.37 -10.61
N PRO A 276 -20.93 -7.50 -10.64
CA PRO A 276 -22.31 -7.89 -10.40
C PRO A 276 -22.85 -8.92 -11.39
N HIS A 277 -22.25 -9.00 -12.58
CA HIS A 277 -22.63 -9.97 -13.61
C HIS A 277 -21.90 -11.32 -13.45
N LYS A 278 -20.86 -11.39 -12.58
CA LYS A 278 -20.03 -12.57 -12.40
C LYS A 278 -19.70 -12.79 -10.93
N LEU A 279 -20.67 -13.30 -10.18
CA LEU A 279 -20.55 -13.54 -8.74
C LEU A 279 -19.96 -14.91 -8.38
N ASP A 280 -19.71 -15.78 -9.39
CA ASP A 280 -19.19 -17.12 -9.16
C ASP A 280 -17.77 -17.06 -8.62
N ILE A 281 -17.58 -17.58 -7.40
CA ILE A 281 -16.27 -17.77 -6.82
C ILE A 281 -15.71 -19.09 -7.35
N SER A 282 -14.82 -19.01 -8.34
CA SER A 282 -14.15 -20.18 -8.93
C SER A 282 -13.31 -20.92 -7.89
N ASP A 283 -12.99 -22.19 -8.14
CA ASP A 283 -12.16 -22.98 -7.23
C ASP A 283 -10.73 -22.40 -7.08
N GLU A 284 -10.18 -21.78 -8.13
CA GLU A 284 -8.92 -21.05 -8.04
C GLU A 284 -9.06 -19.87 -7.08
N PHE A 285 -10.15 -19.10 -7.20
CA PHE A 285 -10.39 -17.94 -6.32
C PHE A 285 -10.65 -18.38 -4.87
N LYS A 286 -11.36 -19.48 -4.63
CA LYS A 286 -11.52 -20.06 -3.29
C LYS A 286 -10.17 -20.41 -2.67
N ARG A 287 -9.26 -21.04 -3.44
CA ARG A 287 -7.90 -21.35 -2.96
C ARG A 287 -7.13 -20.09 -2.61
N VAL A 288 -7.20 -19.08 -3.47
CA VAL A 288 -6.58 -17.76 -3.18
C VAL A 288 -7.13 -17.18 -1.89
N ILE A 289 -8.45 -17.02 -1.76
CA ILE A 289 -9.07 -16.46 -0.54
C ILE A 289 -8.68 -17.28 0.69
N THR A 290 -8.66 -18.61 0.57
CA THR A 290 -8.24 -19.47 1.68
C THR A 290 -6.78 -19.27 2.06
N SER A 291 -5.89 -19.00 1.09
CA SER A 291 -4.48 -18.69 1.35
C SER A 291 -4.25 -17.34 2.01
N LEU A 292 -5.23 -16.44 1.93
CA LEU A 292 -5.18 -15.11 2.57
C LEU A 292 -5.56 -15.15 4.06
N ARG A 293 -5.91 -16.30 4.61
CA ARG A 293 -6.23 -16.45 6.05
C ARG A 293 -5.08 -15.93 6.92
N GLY A 294 -5.44 -15.20 7.97
CA GLY A 294 -4.49 -14.51 8.83
C GLY A 294 -4.10 -13.11 8.36
N HIS A 295 -4.64 -12.67 7.22
CA HIS A 295 -4.53 -11.30 6.70
C HIS A 295 -5.90 -10.62 6.58
N ASP A 296 -6.89 -11.10 7.33
CA ASP A 296 -8.30 -10.67 7.23
C ASP A 296 -8.45 -9.16 7.49
N ASP A 297 -7.65 -8.61 8.38
CA ASP A 297 -7.59 -7.18 8.69
C ASP A 297 -7.16 -6.29 7.50
N LYS A 298 -6.47 -6.87 6.52
CA LYS A 298 -6.01 -6.19 5.29
C LYS A 298 -7.02 -6.29 4.15
N ILE A 299 -7.97 -7.23 4.21
CA ILE A 299 -8.89 -7.52 3.11
C ILE A 299 -10.02 -6.50 3.07
N ARG A 300 -10.30 -5.97 1.89
CA ARG A 300 -11.50 -5.18 1.56
C ARG A 300 -12.16 -5.78 0.34
N VAL A 301 -13.45 -5.98 0.43
CA VAL A 301 -14.26 -6.49 -0.67
C VAL A 301 -14.99 -5.33 -1.32
N VAL A 302 -14.93 -5.26 -2.63
CA VAL A 302 -15.56 -4.20 -3.42
C VAL A 302 -16.40 -4.84 -4.53
N LEU A 303 -17.67 -4.53 -4.57
CA LEU A 303 -18.56 -4.81 -5.69
C LEU A 303 -18.42 -3.67 -6.69
N ASN A 304 -17.57 -3.86 -7.71
CA ASN A 304 -17.29 -2.89 -8.75
C ASN A 304 -18.32 -2.97 -9.86
N LYS A 305 -18.44 -1.94 -10.70
CA LYS A 305 -19.41 -1.83 -11.80
C LYS A 305 -20.88 -1.91 -11.32
N ALA A 306 -21.12 -1.50 -10.11
CA ALA A 306 -22.46 -1.57 -9.53
C ALA A 306 -23.48 -0.62 -10.19
N ASP A 307 -23.00 0.35 -10.98
CA ASP A 307 -23.78 1.24 -11.83
C ASP A 307 -24.38 0.56 -13.08
N GLN A 308 -24.00 -0.69 -13.37
CA GLN A 308 -24.50 -1.45 -14.51
C GLN A 308 -25.78 -2.25 -14.19
N VAL A 309 -26.22 -2.25 -12.95
CA VAL A 309 -27.42 -2.95 -12.49
C VAL A 309 -28.36 -1.98 -11.79
N ASP A 310 -29.68 -2.23 -11.89
CA ASP A 310 -30.67 -1.44 -11.17
C ASP A 310 -30.63 -1.71 -9.65
N THR A 311 -31.24 -0.81 -8.89
CA THR A 311 -31.24 -0.87 -7.41
C THR A 311 -31.79 -2.20 -6.87
N GLN A 312 -32.81 -2.78 -7.49
CA GLN A 312 -33.41 -4.04 -7.04
C GLN A 312 -32.47 -5.23 -7.33
N GLN A 313 -31.84 -5.22 -8.49
CA GLN A 313 -30.83 -6.21 -8.85
C GLN A 313 -29.59 -6.09 -7.96
N LEU A 314 -29.16 -4.86 -7.65
CA LEU A 314 -28.01 -4.59 -6.78
C LEU A 314 -28.22 -5.22 -5.39
N MET A 315 -29.41 -5.08 -4.80
CA MET A 315 -29.73 -5.72 -3.51
C MET A 315 -29.62 -7.25 -3.56
N ARG A 316 -30.11 -7.86 -4.66
CA ARG A 316 -30.03 -9.33 -4.85
C ARG A 316 -28.58 -9.79 -5.04
N VAL A 317 -27.82 -9.06 -5.86
CA VAL A 317 -26.39 -9.32 -6.13
C VAL A 317 -25.59 -9.18 -4.84
N TYR A 318 -25.82 -8.13 -4.07
CA TYR A 318 -25.16 -7.90 -2.79
C TYR A 318 -25.41 -9.07 -1.82
N GLY A 319 -26.68 -9.47 -1.66
CA GLY A 319 -27.04 -10.60 -0.81
C GLY A 319 -26.40 -11.92 -1.27
N ALA A 320 -26.38 -12.19 -2.58
CA ALA A 320 -25.75 -13.38 -3.16
C ALA A 320 -24.23 -13.39 -2.94
N LEU A 321 -23.58 -12.23 -3.09
CA LEU A 321 -22.16 -12.08 -2.83
C LEU A 321 -21.82 -12.33 -1.36
N MET A 322 -22.56 -11.73 -0.45
CA MET A 322 -22.40 -11.94 1.00
C MET A 322 -22.54 -13.41 1.39
N TRP A 323 -23.56 -14.09 0.84
CA TRP A 323 -23.76 -15.52 1.04
C TRP A 323 -22.58 -16.37 0.51
N SER A 324 -22.06 -16.02 -0.66
CA SER A 324 -20.93 -16.74 -1.28
C SER A 324 -19.64 -16.51 -0.50
N LEU A 325 -19.38 -15.28 -0.05
CA LEU A 325 -18.22 -14.93 0.77
C LEU A 325 -18.25 -15.61 2.13
N GLY A 326 -19.41 -15.69 2.79
CA GLY A 326 -19.57 -16.37 4.07
C GLY A 326 -19.20 -17.85 4.04
N LYS A 327 -19.27 -18.51 2.86
CA LYS A 327 -18.83 -19.90 2.68
C LYS A 327 -17.32 -20.07 2.53
N VAL A 328 -16.64 -19.02 2.11
CA VAL A 328 -15.20 -19.08 1.77
C VAL A 328 -14.35 -18.38 2.84
N LEU A 329 -14.80 -17.22 3.29
CA LEU A 329 -14.21 -16.49 4.41
C LEU A 329 -14.75 -17.08 5.71
N ASN A 330 -13.96 -17.90 6.35
CA ASN A 330 -14.32 -18.54 7.62
C ASN A 330 -14.07 -17.60 8.81
N THR A 331 -14.62 -16.38 8.74
CA THR A 331 -14.53 -15.37 9.78
C THR A 331 -15.82 -15.34 10.61
N PRO A 332 -15.75 -15.10 11.93
CA PRO A 332 -16.96 -14.99 12.78
C PRO A 332 -17.78 -13.74 12.44
N GLU A 333 -17.18 -12.74 11.82
CA GLU A 333 -17.82 -11.49 11.45
C GLU A 333 -18.12 -11.47 9.94
N VAL A 334 -19.22 -10.82 9.60
CA VAL A 334 -19.60 -10.61 8.20
C VAL A 334 -18.68 -9.55 7.60
N VAL A 335 -17.99 -9.90 6.52
CA VAL A 335 -17.11 -8.97 5.84
C VAL A 335 -17.90 -7.84 5.19
N ARG A 336 -17.48 -6.60 5.41
CA ARG A 336 -18.07 -5.45 4.73
C ARG A 336 -17.75 -5.50 3.23
N VAL A 337 -18.76 -5.32 2.41
CA VAL A 337 -18.61 -5.16 0.95
C VAL A 337 -18.91 -3.71 0.60
N TYR A 338 -17.93 -3.02 0.05
CA TYR A 338 -18.09 -1.68 -0.50
C TYR A 338 -18.73 -1.76 -1.88
N ILE A 339 -19.62 -0.84 -2.17
CA ILE A 339 -20.29 -0.75 -3.46
C ILE A 339 -19.72 0.43 -4.23
N GLY A 340 -19.33 0.22 -5.50
CA GLY A 340 -18.76 1.30 -6.30
C GLY A 340 -18.73 1.01 -7.79
N SER A 341 -18.38 2.04 -8.54
CA SER A 341 -18.13 1.94 -9.97
C SER A 341 -16.81 2.63 -10.27
N PHE A 342 -15.76 1.86 -10.40
CA PHE A 342 -14.42 2.34 -10.72
C PHE A 342 -14.23 2.30 -12.24
N ASN A 343 -14.85 3.27 -12.94
CA ASN A 343 -14.79 3.47 -14.37
C ASN A 343 -14.18 4.83 -14.68
N ASP A 344 -13.60 4.97 -15.87
CA ASP A 344 -13.23 6.24 -16.49
C ASP A 344 -14.45 7.01 -17.02
N LYS A 345 -15.59 6.33 -17.19
CA LYS A 345 -16.87 6.92 -17.59
C LYS A 345 -17.66 7.38 -16.38
N PRO A 346 -18.44 8.46 -16.51
CA PRO A 346 -19.37 8.85 -15.45
C PRO A 346 -20.36 7.71 -15.18
N ALA A 347 -20.70 7.51 -13.91
CA ALA A 347 -21.63 6.47 -13.50
C ALA A 347 -23.00 6.66 -14.18
N ASN A 348 -23.64 5.55 -14.55
CA ASN A 348 -24.93 5.58 -15.24
C ASN A 348 -26.08 5.97 -14.30
N GLU A 349 -26.28 7.27 -14.09
CA GLU A 349 -27.33 7.81 -13.19
C GLU A 349 -28.75 7.34 -13.56
N SER A 350 -29.00 6.96 -14.80
CA SER A 350 -30.31 6.47 -15.23
C SER A 350 -30.63 5.06 -14.71
N ALA A 351 -29.63 4.25 -14.36
CA ALA A 351 -29.86 2.90 -13.88
C ALA A 351 -30.26 2.84 -12.40
N PHE A 352 -29.72 3.71 -11.55
CA PHE A 352 -29.93 3.62 -10.10
C PHE A 352 -30.58 4.85 -9.45
N GLY A 353 -30.84 5.92 -10.22
CA GLY A 353 -31.55 7.10 -9.76
C GLY A 353 -30.82 7.89 -8.64
N PRO A 354 -31.47 8.93 -8.07
CA PRO A 354 -30.81 9.81 -7.08
C PRO A 354 -30.40 9.10 -5.78
N LEU A 355 -31.17 8.12 -5.32
CA LEU A 355 -30.83 7.33 -4.10
C LEU A 355 -29.56 6.48 -4.28
N GLY A 356 -29.35 5.96 -5.49
CA GLY A 356 -28.14 5.20 -5.80
C GLY A 356 -26.90 6.08 -5.82
N LYS A 357 -27.01 7.32 -6.30
CA LYS A 357 -25.90 8.28 -6.32
C LYS A 357 -25.43 8.59 -4.90
N GLU A 358 -26.34 8.90 -3.99
CA GLU A 358 -26.01 9.14 -2.58
C GLU A 358 -25.34 7.92 -1.93
N LEU A 359 -25.82 6.71 -2.24
CA LEU A 359 -25.21 5.48 -1.78
C LEU A 359 -23.76 5.34 -2.26
N PHE A 360 -23.51 5.54 -3.55
CA PHE A 360 -22.15 5.45 -4.12
C PHE A 360 -21.20 6.49 -3.55
N GLU A 361 -21.64 7.73 -3.39
CA GLU A 361 -20.84 8.79 -2.79
C GLU A 361 -20.47 8.45 -1.36
N LYS A 362 -21.43 7.96 -0.55
CA LYS A 362 -21.17 7.54 0.84
C LYS A 362 -20.24 6.34 0.94
N GLU A 363 -20.43 5.31 0.13
CA GLU A 363 -19.55 4.13 0.09
C GLU A 363 -18.13 4.50 -0.39
N GLN A 364 -18.02 5.45 -1.31
CA GLN A 364 -16.74 6.00 -1.73
C GLN A 364 -16.03 6.74 -0.58
N ASP A 365 -16.73 7.60 0.15
CA ASP A 365 -16.18 8.34 1.27
C ASP A 365 -15.75 7.39 2.40
N ASP A 366 -16.54 6.38 2.68
CA ASP A 366 -16.24 5.35 3.68
C ASP A 366 -14.99 4.53 3.29
N LEU A 367 -14.89 4.11 2.03
CA LEU A 367 -13.70 3.42 1.52
C LEU A 367 -12.46 4.32 1.59
N LEU A 368 -12.59 5.58 1.19
CA LEU A 368 -11.50 6.55 1.25
C LEU A 368 -11.05 6.84 2.68
N SER A 369 -12.00 6.91 3.62
CA SER A 369 -11.69 7.06 5.05
C SER A 369 -10.89 5.85 5.56
N ASP A 370 -11.32 4.63 5.22
CA ASP A 370 -10.60 3.40 5.59
C ASP A 370 -9.20 3.34 4.95
N LEU A 371 -9.06 3.81 3.71
CA LEU A 371 -7.77 3.90 3.02
C LEU A 371 -6.82 4.90 3.69
N LYS A 372 -7.32 6.03 4.20
CA LYS A 372 -6.53 7.01 4.96
C LYS A 372 -6.00 6.45 6.28
N ASP A 373 -6.70 5.49 6.88
CA ASP A 373 -6.28 4.83 8.11
C ASP A 373 -5.20 3.74 7.92
N ILE A 374 -4.94 3.32 6.67
CA ILE A 374 -3.97 2.25 6.38
C ILE A 374 -2.58 2.51 6.97
N PRO A 375 -1.98 3.71 6.90
CA PRO A 375 -0.66 3.93 7.47
C PRO A 375 -0.61 3.66 8.96
N LYS A 376 -1.66 4.03 9.70
CA LYS A 376 -1.79 3.77 11.13
C LYS A 376 -1.90 2.26 11.39
N LYS A 377 -2.84 1.59 10.72
CA LYS A 377 -3.04 0.14 10.82
C LYS A 377 -1.80 -0.66 10.44
N ALA A 378 -1.07 -0.24 9.40
CA ALA A 378 0.19 -0.85 8.97
C ALA A 378 1.29 -0.67 10.03
N CYS A 379 1.38 0.52 10.63
CA CYS A 379 2.31 0.79 11.71
C CYS A 379 2.02 -0.08 12.93
N ASP A 380 0.77 -0.16 13.35
CA ASP A 380 0.33 -1.00 14.47
C ASP A 380 0.65 -2.49 14.24
N ARG A 381 0.42 -3.00 13.02
CA ARG A 381 0.78 -4.38 12.65
C ARG A 381 2.28 -4.63 12.81
N ARG A 382 3.12 -3.75 12.29
CA ARG A 382 4.59 -3.89 12.37
C ARG A 382 5.10 -3.84 13.79
N ILE A 383 4.51 -2.98 14.61
CA ILE A 383 4.83 -2.91 16.03
C ILE A 383 4.43 -4.22 16.72
N ASN A 384 3.23 -4.74 16.44
CA ASN A 384 2.78 -6.00 17.00
C ASN A 384 3.66 -7.19 16.58
N GLU A 385 4.07 -7.24 15.31
CA GLU A 385 5.02 -8.25 14.82
C GLU A 385 6.37 -8.14 15.52
N PHE A 386 6.87 -6.93 15.70
CA PHE A 386 8.12 -6.68 16.42
C PHE A 386 8.03 -7.10 17.89
N VAL A 387 6.93 -6.77 18.57
CA VAL A 387 6.67 -7.18 19.96
C VAL A 387 6.57 -8.71 20.08
N LYS A 388 5.83 -9.37 19.19
CA LYS A 388 5.73 -10.83 19.15
C LYS A 388 7.11 -11.48 18.98
N ARG A 389 7.91 -10.95 18.06
CA ARG A 389 9.27 -11.44 17.83
C ARG A 389 10.18 -11.24 19.04
N ALA A 390 10.12 -10.08 19.68
CA ALA A 390 10.92 -9.80 20.87
C ALA A 390 10.57 -10.75 22.04
N ARG A 391 9.27 -11.04 22.24
CA ARG A 391 8.80 -12.03 23.21
C ARG A 391 9.28 -13.43 22.88
N ALA A 392 9.14 -13.83 21.61
CA ALA A 392 9.61 -15.15 21.17
C ALA A 392 11.13 -15.32 21.34
N ALA A 393 11.93 -14.29 21.00
CA ALA A 393 13.38 -14.31 21.21
C ALA A 393 13.76 -14.40 22.69
N LYS A 394 13.03 -13.72 23.57
CA LYS A 394 13.21 -13.81 25.03
C LYS A 394 12.92 -15.23 25.54
N ILE A 395 11.79 -15.83 25.13
CA ILE A 395 11.42 -17.20 25.51
C ILE A 395 12.44 -18.20 24.99
N HIS A 396 12.88 -18.03 23.75
CA HIS A 396 13.92 -18.85 23.17
C HIS A 396 15.23 -18.79 23.99
N ALA A 397 15.63 -17.60 24.43
CA ALA A 397 16.81 -17.45 25.29
C ALA A 397 16.66 -18.20 26.62
N TYR A 398 15.47 -18.18 27.22
CA TYR A 398 15.20 -18.98 28.43
C TYR A 398 15.29 -20.49 28.15
N ILE A 399 14.68 -20.98 27.07
CA ILE A 399 14.72 -22.40 26.69
C ILE A 399 16.15 -22.85 26.44
N ILE A 400 16.91 -22.14 25.61
CA ILE A 400 18.33 -22.50 25.30
C ILE A 400 19.19 -22.50 26.56
N SER A 401 19.01 -21.53 27.42
CA SER A 401 19.76 -21.43 28.69
C SER A 401 19.41 -22.55 29.68
N HIS A 402 18.11 -22.93 29.72
CA HIS A 402 17.64 -24.05 30.55
C HIS A 402 18.22 -25.37 30.03
N LEU A 403 18.12 -25.67 28.75
CA LEU A 403 18.70 -26.86 28.14
C LEU A 403 20.22 -26.95 28.41
N ARG A 404 20.91 -25.81 28.38
CA ARG A 404 22.33 -25.75 28.72
C ARG A 404 22.60 -26.06 30.20
N LYS A 405 21.74 -25.60 31.11
CA LYS A 405 21.83 -25.81 32.57
C LYS A 405 21.65 -27.27 32.93
N GLU A 406 20.74 -27.98 32.23
CA GLU A 406 20.45 -29.40 32.47
C GLU A 406 21.53 -30.35 31.90
N MET A 407 22.50 -29.85 31.14
CA MET A 407 23.58 -30.66 30.60
C MET A 407 24.63 -31.03 31.67
N PRO A 408 25.06 -32.30 31.76
CA PRO A 408 26.08 -32.74 32.71
C PRO A 408 27.46 -32.19 32.37
N ALA A 409 28.27 -31.94 33.38
CA ALA A 409 29.59 -31.34 33.20
C ALA A 409 30.58 -32.28 32.47
N MET A 410 30.57 -33.60 32.74
CA MET A 410 31.60 -34.52 32.24
C MET A 410 31.09 -35.68 31.41
N MET A 411 30.36 -36.64 31.96
CA MET A 411 29.96 -37.88 31.26
C MET A 411 28.48 -37.94 30.88
N GLY A 412 28.16 -38.69 29.81
CA GLY A 412 26.78 -38.96 29.43
C GLY A 412 26.09 -37.87 28.64
N LYS A 413 26.82 -36.90 28.12
CA LYS A 413 26.28 -35.72 27.42
C LYS A 413 25.32 -36.06 26.30
N ALA A 414 25.69 -36.95 25.37
CA ALA A 414 24.84 -37.34 24.23
C ALA A 414 23.53 -37.99 24.69
N LYS A 415 23.59 -38.89 25.70
CA LYS A 415 22.40 -39.55 26.26
C LYS A 415 21.46 -38.54 26.94
N THR A 416 22.02 -37.60 27.69
CA THR A 416 21.24 -36.57 28.36
C THR A 416 20.61 -35.61 27.33
N GLN A 417 21.37 -35.19 26.32
CA GLN A 417 20.85 -34.35 25.25
C GLN A 417 19.70 -35.02 24.54
N GLN A 418 19.81 -36.31 24.18
CA GLN A 418 18.69 -37.01 23.54
C GLN A 418 17.47 -37.07 24.45
N LYS A 419 17.66 -37.37 25.75
CA LYS A 419 16.56 -37.38 26.72
C LYS A 419 15.84 -36.01 26.84
N LEU A 420 16.61 -34.91 26.80
CA LEU A 420 16.04 -33.57 26.84
C LEU A 420 15.26 -33.24 25.56
N ILE A 421 15.73 -33.72 24.40
CA ILE A 421 15.01 -33.57 23.13
C ILE A 421 13.72 -34.38 23.14
N ASP A 422 13.76 -35.63 23.58
CA ASP A 422 12.60 -36.52 23.64
C ASP A 422 11.51 -35.96 24.56
N ASN A 423 11.90 -35.37 25.69
CA ASN A 423 10.96 -34.80 26.68
C ASN A 423 10.84 -33.28 26.59
N LEU A 424 11.05 -32.68 25.41
CA LEU A 424 11.11 -31.23 25.24
C LEU A 424 9.85 -30.51 25.72
N ALA A 425 8.66 -31.12 25.54
CA ALA A 425 7.40 -30.56 26.06
C ALA A 425 7.39 -30.39 27.59
N GLU A 426 7.97 -31.34 28.33
CA GLU A 426 8.11 -31.23 29.79
C GLU A 426 9.11 -30.14 30.18
N GLU A 427 10.21 -30.05 29.43
CA GLU A 427 11.21 -28.98 29.65
C GLU A 427 10.63 -27.59 29.39
N PHE A 428 9.79 -27.41 28.36
CA PHE A 428 9.05 -26.16 28.14
C PHE A 428 8.14 -25.85 29.35
N GLY A 429 7.44 -26.85 29.88
CA GLY A 429 6.61 -26.70 31.08
C GLY A 429 7.41 -26.25 32.32
N LYS A 430 8.69 -26.71 32.48
CA LYS A 430 9.55 -26.25 33.55
C LYS A 430 9.96 -24.79 33.40
N VAL A 431 10.39 -24.40 32.17
CA VAL A 431 10.73 -23.01 31.83
C VAL A 431 9.54 -22.10 32.02
N GLN A 432 8.35 -22.52 31.56
CA GLN A 432 7.12 -21.80 31.75
C GLN A 432 6.83 -21.47 33.21
N LYS A 433 6.95 -22.49 34.10
CA LYS A 433 6.68 -22.31 35.51
C LYS A 433 7.77 -21.48 36.20
N GLU A 434 9.06 -21.69 35.88
CA GLU A 434 10.19 -20.97 36.47
C GLU A 434 10.15 -19.48 36.20
N PHE A 435 9.73 -19.07 34.97
CA PHE A 435 9.72 -17.66 34.52
C PHE A 435 8.33 -17.06 34.37
N HIS A 436 7.27 -17.76 34.77
CA HIS A 436 5.86 -17.32 34.69
C HIS A 436 5.46 -16.86 33.29
N LEU A 437 5.81 -17.63 32.25
CA LEU A 437 5.61 -17.26 30.86
C LEU A 437 4.26 -17.77 30.33
N PRO A 438 3.58 -17.03 29.42
CA PRO A 438 2.34 -17.48 28.82
C PRO A 438 2.58 -18.66 27.86
N PRO A 439 1.73 -19.74 27.93
CA PRO A 439 1.94 -20.95 27.12
C PRO A 439 1.83 -20.71 25.62
N GLY A 440 1.02 -19.73 25.21
CA GLY A 440 0.81 -19.40 23.78
C GLY A 440 2.02 -18.78 23.08
N ASP A 441 3.00 -18.31 23.82
CA ASP A 441 4.21 -17.69 23.25
C ASP A 441 5.35 -18.70 23.00
N PHE A 442 5.18 -19.97 23.41
CA PHE A 442 6.17 -21.02 23.19
C PHE A 442 6.15 -21.53 21.74
N PRO A 443 7.32 -21.89 21.18
CA PRO A 443 7.39 -22.44 19.83
C PRO A 443 6.75 -23.83 19.73
N ASN A 444 6.43 -24.25 18.49
CA ASN A 444 5.96 -25.61 18.24
C ASN A 444 7.03 -26.63 18.65
N VAL A 445 6.63 -27.59 19.49
CA VAL A 445 7.55 -28.57 20.08
C VAL A 445 8.23 -29.44 19.01
N GLU A 446 7.49 -29.96 18.04
CA GLU A 446 8.03 -30.87 17.05
C GLU A 446 9.01 -30.18 16.09
N HIS A 447 8.64 -28.99 15.61
CA HIS A 447 9.53 -28.17 14.79
C HIS A 447 10.82 -27.77 15.54
N PHE A 448 10.69 -27.46 16.83
CA PHE A 448 11.83 -27.10 17.66
C PHE A 448 12.77 -28.32 17.89
N LYS A 449 12.21 -29.54 18.07
CA LYS A 449 12.97 -30.80 18.18
C LYS A 449 13.80 -31.07 16.90
N GLU A 450 13.19 -30.92 15.74
CA GLU A 450 13.87 -31.12 14.45
C GLU A 450 15.13 -30.25 14.36
N ILE A 451 15.03 -28.98 14.68
CA ILE A 451 16.14 -28.06 14.62
C ILE A 451 17.18 -28.37 15.69
N LEU A 452 16.75 -28.65 16.93
CA LEU A 452 17.65 -28.97 18.04
C LEU A 452 18.53 -30.18 17.78
N SER A 453 18.07 -31.15 17.00
CA SER A 453 18.84 -32.37 16.67
C SER A 453 20.19 -32.06 15.99
N GLY A 454 20.30 -30.93 15.29
CA GLY A 454 21.52 -30.47 14.64
C GLY A 454 22.52 -29.73 15.54
N TYR A 455 22.16 -29.45 16.80
CA TYR A 455 22.96 -28.60 17.70
C TYR A 455 23.53 -29.40 18.90
N SER A 456 24.70 -29.00 19.36
CA SER A 456 25.27 -29.47 20.62
C SER A 456 24.91 -28.48 21.73
N PHE A 457 24.22 -28.94 22.78
CA PHE A 457 23.77 -28.11 23.88
C PHE A 457 24.90 -27.55 24.74
N ASP A 458 26.09 -28.20 24.72
CA ASP A 458 27.30 -27.70 25.37
C ASP A 458 27.74 -26.32 24.83
N LYS A 459 27.45 -26.04 23.59
CA LYS A 459 27.81 -24.78 22.90
C LYS A 459 26.76 -23.66 23.08
N PHE A 460 25.68 -23.96 23.80
CA PHE A 460 24.66 -22.95 24.08
C PHE A 460 25.14 -21.96 25.14
N GLU A 461 24.62 -20.74 25.07
CA GLU A 461 24.94 -19.70 26.04
C GLU A 461 24.17 -19.88 27.36
N LYS A 462 24.82 -19.52 28.48
CA LYS A 462 24.14 -19.39 29.77
C LYS A 462 23.23 -18.13 29.75
N LEU A 463 22.23 -18.15 30.62
CA LEU A 463 21.32 -16.99 30.74
C LEU A 463 22.12 -15.74 31.12
N LYS A 464 21.90 -14.68 30.34
CA LYS A 464 22.47 -13.35 30.56
C LYS A 464 21.36 -12.40 31.00
N PRO A 465 21.06 -12.24 32.29
CA PRO A 465 19.90 -11.46 32.77
C PRO A 465 19.87 -10.02 32.27
N LYS A 466 21.05 -9.39 32.13
CA LYS A 466 21.17 -8.03 31.60
C LYS A 466 20.60 -7.90 30.19
N MET A 467 20.77 -8.90 29.31
CA MET A 467 20.25 -8.87 27.94
C MET A 467 18.72 -9.02 27.94
N ILE A 468 18.20 -9.87 28.82
CA ILE A 468 16.74 -10.00 28.99
C ILE A 468 16.14 -8.69 29.48
N GLN A 469 16.76 -8.05 30.50
CA GLN A 469 16.30 -6.77 31.03
C GLN A 469 16.26 -5.68 29.95
N VAL A 470 17.28 -5.60 29.09
CA VAL A 470 17.31 -4.65 27.97
C VAL A 470 16.12 -4.83 27.02
N VAL A 471 15.71 -6.10 26.77
CA VAL A 471 14.53 -6.38 25.95
C VAL A 471 13.24 -6.06 26.71
N ASP A 472 13.18 -6.32 28.02
CA ASP A 472 12.02 -5.96 28.85
C ASP A 472 11.84 -4.44 28.92
N ASP A 473 12.92 -3.68 29.10
CA ASP A 473 12.90 -2.20 29.07
C ASP A 473 12.45 -1.69 27.70
N MET A 474 12.91 -2.32 26.62
CA MET A 474 12.47 -1.98 25.27
C MET A 474 10.96 -2.19 25.09
N LEU A 475 10.43 -3.33 25.56
CA LEU A 475 9.00 -3.64 25.45
C LEU A 475 8.14 -2.75 26.35
N GLY A 476 8.62 -2.43 27.55
CA GLY A 476 7.88 -1.69 28.59
C GLY A 476 7.94 -0.18 28.43
N TYR A 477 9.02 0.37 27.88
CA TYR A 477 9.26 1.83 27.85
C TYR A 477 9.52 2.35 26.44
N ASP A 478 10.50 1.80 25.69
CA ASP A 478 10.92 2.43 24.44
C ASP A 478 9.86 2.33 23.35
N ILE A 479 9.16 1.21 23.24
CA ILE A 479 8.09 1.05 22.23
C ILE A 479 6.89 1.95 22.55
N PRO A 480 6.35 1.98 23.79
CA PRO A 480 5.32 2.93 24.17
C PRO A 480 5.71 4.40 23.93
N ASP A 481 6.94 4.78 24.22
CA ASP A 481 7.40 6.16 23.99
C ASP A 481 7.52 6.48 22.50
N LEU A 482 7.93 5.52 21.69
CA LEU A 482 7.95 5.66 20.24
C LEU A 482 6.53 5.88 19.69
N LEU A 483 5.53 5.17 20.23
CA LEU A 483 4.13 5.28 19.83
C LEU A 483 3.49 6.62 20.19
N LYS A 484 3.86 7.25 21.30
CA LYS A 484 3.34 8.57 21.70
C LYS A 484 3.60 9.65 20.64
N ASN A 485 4.64 9.48 19.83
CA ASN A 485 5.05 10.42 18.80
C ASN A 485 4.40 10.15 17.44
N PHE A 486 3.58 9.10 17.33
CA PHE A 486 2.89 8.79 16.10
C PHE A 486 1.78 9.79 15.80
N ARG A 487 1.78 10.34 14.60
CA ARG A 487 0.67 11.10 14.02
C ARG A 487 0.33 10.51 12.68
N ASN A 488 -0.96 10.26 12.45
CA ASN A 488 -1.41 9.78 11.15
C ASN A 488 -1.14 10.88 10.10
N PRO A 489 -0.51 10.54 8.96
CA PRO A 489 -0.24 11.51 7.91
C PRO A 489 -1.48 12.17 7.31
N TYR A 490 -2.66 11.64 7.53
CA TYR A 490 -3.91 12.12 6.95
C TYR A 490 -4.87 12.78 7.97
N ASP A 491 -4.47 12.90 9.27
CA ASP A 491 -5.20 13.65 10.29
C ASP A 491 -5.05 15.18 10.12
#